data_b3b2287aa3a30b4d2ca55f809bdb3bb4
#
_entry.id   b3b2287aa3a30b4d2ca55f809bdb3bb4
#
_cell.length_a   1.000
_cell.length_b   1.000
_cell.length_c   1.000
_cell.angle_alpha   90.00
_cell.angle_beta   90.00
_cell.angle_gamma   90.00
#
_symmetry.space_group_name_H-M   'P 1'
#
loop_
_entity.id
_entity.type
_entity.pdbx_description
1 polymer ?
#
loop_
_entity_poly.entity_id
_entity_poly.type
_entity_poly.pdbx_seq_one_letter_code
_entity_poly.pdbx_strand_id
1 'polypeptide(L)'
;VFGKEPVEREGMSETGMNFSNPLHGKRKPGSIGIPLTGLAVRIVDPNTLTDVPPGQVGELWLRSQAITPGYWRKPLETAAAFEDGWFRTGDLGRIDEDGYYYLTDRIKHIIITGGENVSAKEVESVINLVDGVLESSVVGIPDEKWGEKVVAAVVKKGGANLSPKELQAFCKKRLHDWKCPKGIIFVEEIPKNTMGKVLKEDVKKIFKDENPCAE
;
A
#
# COMPACT_ATOMS: atom_id res chain seq x y z
N VAL A 1 13.18 -9.07 20.53
CA VAL A 1 12.40 -10.14 21.15
C VAL A 1 13.00 -11.50 20.81
N PHE A 2 13.35 -11.80 19.55
CA PHE A 2 13.86 -13.12 19.14
C PHE A 2 15.37 -13.20 18.97
N GLY A 3 16.12 -12.10 19.09
CA GLY A 3 17.58 -12.05 18.91
C GLY A 3 18.07 -12.48 17.51
N LYS A 4 17.14 -12.60 16.55
CA LYS A 4 17.43 -12.96 15.15
C LYS A 4 16.61 -12.08 14.21
N GLU A 5 17.21 -11.72 13.07
CA GLU A 5 16.50 -11.02 12.01
C GLU A 5 15.47 -11.94 11.35
N PRO A 6 14.21 -11.49 11.19
CA PRO A 6 13.19 -12.27 10.49
C PRO A 6 13.54 -12.42 9.01
N VAL A 7 13.06 -13.50 8.39
CA VAL A 7 13.07 -13.67 6.94
C VAL A 7 11.75 -13.14 6.41
N GLU A 8 11.77 -11.96 5.82
CA GLU A 8 10.59 -11.38 5.19
C GLU A 8 10.28 -12.11 3.89
N ARG A 9 8.99 -12.44 3.72
CA ARG A 9 8.47 -13.15 2.55
C ARG A 9 7.15 -12.53 2.13
N GLU A 10 6.83 -12.67 0.86
CA GLU A 10 5.57 -12.22 0.28
C GLU A 10 4.89 -13.39 -0.45
N GLY A 11 3.56 -13.39 -0.40
CA GLY A 11 2.69 -14.33 -1.10
C GLY A 11 1.24 -13.93 -0.98
N MET A 12 0.42 -14.50 -1.84
CA MET A 12 -1.02 -14.28 -1.85
C MET A 12 -1.77 -15.58 -2.15
N SER A 13 -3.06 -15.61 -1.86
CA SER A 13 -3.88 -16.82 -2.04
C SER A 13 -3.90 -17.32 -3.47
N GLU A 14 -3.83 -16.41 -4.42
CA GLU A 14 -3.89 -16.68 -5.86
C GLU A 14 -2.60 -17.29 -6.42
N THR A 15 -1.47 -17.05 -5.77
CA THR A 15 -0.15 -17.37 -6.34
C THR A 15 0.74 -18.20 -5.42
N GLY A 16 0.33 -18.41 -4.15
CA GLY A 16 1.14 -19.01 -3.12
C GLY A 16 2.26 -18.08 -2.65
N MET A 17 3.46 -18.61 -2.41
CA MET A 17 4.64 -17.81 -2.05
C MET A 17 5.33 -17.33 -3.31
N ASN A 18 5.58 -16.03 -3.39
CA ASN A 18 6.15 -15.35 -4.54
C ASN A 18 7.60 -14.96 -4.34
N PHE A 19 7.87 -14.28 -3.22
CA PHE A 19 9.17 -13.71 -2.92
C PHE A 19 9.65 -14.11 -1.54
N SER A 20 10.96 -14.16 -1.35
CA SER A 20 11.58 -14.35 -0.05
C SER A 20 12.94 -13.67 0.02
N ASN A 21 13.24 -13.02 1.14
CA ASN A 21 14.62 -12.74 1.47
C ASN A 21 15.39 -14.05 1.68
N PRO A 22 16.68 -14.12 1.31
CA PRO A 22 17.48 -15.34 1.43
C PRO A 22 17.56 -15.84 2.88
N LEU A 23 17.47 -17.16 3.07
CA LEU A 23 17.73 -17.77 4.36
C LEU A 23 19.18 -17.57 4.77
N HIS A 24 20.10 -17.72 3.81
CA HIS A 24 21.53 -17.47 3.95
C HIS A 24 21.95 -16.39 2.95
N GLY A 25 22.70 -15.39 3.42
CA GLY A 25 23.14 -14.26 2.60
C GLY A 25 22.57 -12.91 3.03
N LYS A 26 22.69 -11.93 2.13
CA LYS A 26 22.26 -10.55 2.39
C LYS A 26 20.74 -10.46 2.42
N ARG A 27 20.18 -9.91 3.48
CA ARG A 27 18.77 -9.51 3.58
C ARG A 27 18.68 -8.00 3.52
N LYS A 28 17.65 -7.49 2.88
CA LYS A 28 17.43 -6.05 2.78
C LYS A 28 16.15 -5.68 3.55
N PRO A 29 16.25 -4.89 4.63
CA PRO A 29 15.08 -4.42 5.37
C PRO A 29 14.08 -3.70 4.47
N GLY A 30 12.78 -4.01 4.63
CA GLY A 30 11.70 -3.46 3.82
C GLY A 30 11.55 -4.06 2.43
N SER A 31 12.45 -4.97 2.02
CA SER A 31 12.33 -5.75 0.79
C SER A 31 11.55 -7.04 1.04
N ILE A 32 10.67 -7.40 0.11
CA ILE A 32 10.03 -8.72 0.08
C ILE A 32 10.97 -9.82 -0.42
N GLY A 33 12.19 -9.46 -0.80
CA GLY A 33 13.23 -10.39 -1.27
C GLY A 33 13.31 -10.52 -2.79
N ILE A 34 13.74 -11.69 -3.22
CA ILE A 34 13.87 -12.08 -4.62
C ILE A 34 12.79 -13.10 -5.01
N PRO A 35 12.44 -13.24 -6.30
CA PRO A 35 11.46 -14.22 -6.75
C PRO A 35 11.89 -15.64 -6.40
N LEU A 36 10.93 -16.47 -5.99
CA LEU A 36 11.17 -17.89 -5.81
C LEU A 36 11.38 -18.59 -7.15
N THR A 37 12.05 -19.74 -7.11
CA THR A 37 12.34 -20.54 -8.31
C THR A 37 11.06 -20.88 -9.08
N GLY A 38 11.08 -20.61 -10.39
CA GLY A 38 9.94 -20.87 -11.28
C GLY A 38 8.90 -19.73 -11.34
N LEU A 39 9.12 -18.62 -10.63
CA LEU A 39 8.31 -17.42 -10.75
C LEU A 39 8.96 -16.44 -11.74
N ALA A 40 8.24 -16.09 -12.81
CA ALA A 40 8.58 -14.97 -13.67
C ALA A 40 7.84 -13.72 -13.19
N VAL A 41 8.53 -12.58 -13.20
CA VAL A 41 8.00 -11.28 -12.72
C VAL A 41 8.22 -10.21 -13.77
N ARG A 42 7.20 -9.41 -14.01
CA ARG A 42 7.28 -8.14 -14.75
C ARG A 42 6.87 -7.00 -13.82
N ILE A 43 7.39 -5.82 -14.05
CA ILE A 43 6.91 -4.58 -13.42
C ILE A 43 6.36 -3.71 -14.54
N VAL A 44 5.06 -3.48 -14.52
CA VAL A 44 4.29 -2.94 -15.64
C VAL A 44 3.61 -1.64 -15.23
N ASP A 45 3.70 -0.61 -16.08
CA ASP A 45 2.90 0.60 -15.89
C ASP A 45 1.41 0.26 -16.07
N PRO A 46 0.56 0.47 -15.05
CA PRO A 46 -0.85 0.08 -15.11
C PRO A 46 -1.67 0.86 -16.14
N ASN A 47 -1.17 1.99 -16.65
CA ASN A 47 -1.88 2.83 -17.64
C ASN A 47 -1.49 2.45 -19.07
N THR A 48 -0.20 2.21 -19.33
CA THR A 48 0.32 1.91 -20.67
C THR A 48 0.44 0.41 -20.96
N LEU A 49 0.35 -0.43 -19.92
CA LEU A 49 0.55 -1.88 -19.95
C LEU A 49 1.93 -2.30 -20.51
N THR A 50 2.93 -1.42 -20.36
CA THR A 50 4.31 -1.66 -20.79
C THR A 50 5.24 -1.81 -19.60
N ASP A 51 6.34 -2.57 -19.78
CA ASP A 51 7.33 -2.73 -18.72
C ASP A 51 7.97 -1.38 -18.36
N VAL A 52 8.17 -1.16 -17.07
CA VAL A 52 8.90 0.02 -16.58
C VAL A 52 10.39 -0.29 -16.40
N PRO A 53 11.28 0.72 -16.54
CA PRO A 53 12.70 0.57 -16.23
C PRO A 53 12.96 0.14 -14.77
N PRO A 54 14.08 -0.56 -14.48
CA PRO A 54 14.49 -0.87 -13.12
C PRO A 54 14.53 0.38 -12.23
N GLY A 55 14.07 0.22 -10.98
CA GLY A 55 13.97 1.32 -10.01
C GLY A 55 12.67 2.12 -10.08
N GLN A 56 11.95 2.09 -11.20
CA GLN A 56 10.61 2.69 -11.29
C GLN A 56 9.54 1.78 -10.69
N VAL A 57 8.46 2.42 -10.22
CA VAL A 57 7.31 1.73 -9.63
C VAL A 57 6.31 1.37 -10.74
N GLY A 58 5.84 0.12 -10.73
CA GLY A 58 4.76 -0.37 -11.58
C GLY A 58 4.01 -1.51 -10.88
N GLU A 59 2.98 -2.03 -11.54
CA GLU A 59 2.25 -3.21 -11.07
C GLU A 59 3.11 -4.47 -11.21
N LEU A 60 3.19 -5.28 -10.17
CA LEU A 60 3.84 -6.58 -10.23
C LEU A 60 2.94 -7.56 -10.98
N TRP A 61 3.40 -8.05 -12.12
CA TRP A 61 2.75 -9.11 -12.88
C TRP A 61 3.53 -10.40 -12.72
N LEU A 62 2.82 -11.47 -12.40
CA LEU A 62 3.43 -12.75 -12.06
C LEU A 62 3.01 -13.84 -13.05
N ARG A 63 3.93 -14.76 -13.34
CA ARG A 63 3.64 -15.96 -14.13
C ARG A 63 4.40 -17.16 -13.56
N SER A 64 3.67 -18.20 -13.19
CA SER A 64 4.20 -19.50 -12.76
C SER A 64 3.12 -20.57 -12.84
N GLN A 65 3.52 -21.83 -12.67
CA GLN A 65 2.57 -22.97 -12.60
C GLN A 65 1.78 -23.02 -11.28
N ALA A 66 2.20 -22.28 -10.25
CA ALA A 66 1.54 -22.23 -8.96
C ALA A 66 0.36 -21.25 -8.92
N ILE A 67 0.19 -20.41 -9.95
CA ILE A 67 -0.87 -19.40 -9.99
C ILE A 67 -2.21 -20.08 -10.26
N THR A 68 -3.26 -19.66 -9.51
CA THR A 68 -4.63 -20.13 -9.71
C THR A 68 -5.06 -19.95 -11.18
N PRO A 69 -5.84 -20.88 -11.76
CA PRO A 69 -6.40 -20.69 -13.10
C PRO A 69 -7.53 -19.65 -13.13
N GLY A 70 -8.00 -19.18 -11.97
CA GLY A 70 -9.07 -18.16 -11.87
C GLY A 70 -9.89 -18.26 -10.62
N TYR A 71 -10.91 -17.40 -10.54
CA TYR A 71 -11.84 -17.33 -9.42
C TYR A 71 -13.08 -18.19 -9.68
N TRP A 72 -13.47 -19.00 -8.70
CA TRP A 72 -14.62 -19.89 -8.81
C TRP A 72 -15.92 -19.13 -9.12
N ARG A 73 -16.58 -19.48 -10.22
CA ARG A 73 -17.84 -18.86 -10.71
C ARG A 73 -17.76 -17.34 -10.92
N LYS A 74 -16.55 -16.81 -11.20
CA LYS A 74 -16.31 -15.38 -11.43
C LYS A 74 -15.50 -15.16 -12.72
N PRO A 75 -16.12 -15.40 -13.89
CA PRO A 75 -15.41 -15.34 -15.16
C PRO A 75 -14.93 -13.92 -15.51
N LEU A 76 -15.68 -12.88 -15.16
CA LEU A 76 -15.30 -11.50 -15.45
C LEU A 76 -14.11 -11.06 -14.58
N GLU A 77 -14.16 -11.35 -13.28
CA GLU A 77 -13.03 -11.07 -12.37
C GLU A 77 -11.80 -11.89 -12.74
N THR A 78 -11.99 -13.12 -13.22
CA THR A 78 -10.88 -13.94 -13.72
C THR A 78 -10.27 -13.31 -14.95
N ALA A 79 -11.07 -12.92 -15.94
CA ALA A 79 -10.59 -12.28 -17.16
C ALA A 79 -9.83 -10.96 -16.84
N ALA A 80 -10.33 -10.16 -15.91
CA ALA A 80 -9.69 -8.92 -15.48
C ALA A 80 -8.37 -9.12 -14.71
N ALA A 81 -8.18 -10.30 -14.11
CA ALA A 81 -6.98 -10.61 -13.33
C ALA A 81 -5.81 -11.14 -14.19
N PHE A 82 -6.02 -11.40 -15.48
CA PHE A 82 -4.99 -11.91 -16.36
C PHE A 82 -4.85 -11.06 -17.62
N GLU A 83 -3.60 -10.88 -18.08
CA GLU A 83 -3.25 -10.20 -19.32
C GLU A 83 -2.13 -11.00 -20.00
N ASP A 84 -2.36 -11.51 -21.19
CA ASP A 84 -1.38 -12.32 -21.96
C ASP A 84 -0.69 -13.45 -21.16
N GLY A 85 -1.47 -14.13 -20.30
CA GLY A 85 -0.97 -15.19 -19.43
C GLY A 85 -0.18 -14.74 -18.21
N TRP A 86 -0.18 -13.44 -17.92
CA TRP A 86 0.35 -12.86 -16.69
C TRP A 86 -0.78 -12.56 -15.71
N PHE A 87 -0.57 -12.91 -14.46
CA PHE A 87 -1.48 -12.56 -13.37
C PHE A 87 -1.17 -11.16 -12.87
N ARG A 88 -2.16 -10.30 -12.86
CA ARG A 88 -2.11 -8.92 -12.36
C ARG A 88 -2.37 -8.93 -10.86
N THR A 89 -1.35 -8.63 -10.06
CA THR A 89 -1.49 -8.71 -8.59
C THR A 89 -2.29 -7.56 -7.98
N GLY A 90 -2.35 -6.43 -8.69
CA GLY A 90 -2.84 -5.17 -8.14
C GLY A 90 -1.88 -4.55 -7.11
N ASP A 91 -0.72 -5.14 -6.87
CA ASP A 91 0.30 -4.62 -5.98
C ASP A 91 1.34 -3.83 -6.78
N LEU A 92 1.64 -2.61 -6.34
CA LEU A 92 2.68 -1.76 -6.90
C LEU A 92 4.00 -2.03 -6.21
N GLY A 93 5.06 -2.11 -7.01
CA GLY A 93 6.39 -2.35 -6.50
C GLY A 93 7.48 -1.92 -7.46
N ARG A 94 8.71 -2.07 -7.03
CA ARG A 94 9.91 -1.80 -7.82
C ARG A 94 10.99 -2.85 -7.52
N ILE A 95 11.94 -2.96 -8.41
CA ILE A 95 13.16 -3.76 -8.24
C ILE A 95 14.36 -2.83 -8.05
N ASP A 96 15.29 -3.17 -7.16
CA ASP A 96 16.56 -2.47 -7.03
C ASP A 96 17.67 -3.09 -7.90
N GLU A 97 18.84 -2.47 -7.90
CA GLU A 97 20.01 -2.89 -8.69
C GLU A 97 20.56 -4.27 -8.29
N ASP A 98 20.29 -4.72 -7.05
CA ASP A 98 20.69 -6.05 -6.56
C ASP A 98 19.61 -7.13 -6.84
N GLY A 99 18.50 -6.78 -7.49
CA GLY A 99 17.41 -7.71 -7.82
C GLY A 99 16.41 -7.95 -6.70
N TYR A 100 16.38 -7.10 -5.66
CA TYR A 100 15.40 -7.17 -4.58
C TYR A 100 14.16 -6.37 -4.90
N TYR A 101 13.00 -6.94 -4.60
CA TYR A 101 11.70 -6.33 -4.83
C TYR A 101 11.17 -5.64 -3.57
N TYR A 102 10.48 -4.52 -3.76
CA TYR A 102 9.88 -3.72 -2.71
C TYR A 102 8.43 -3.42 -3.06
N LEU A 103 7.51 -3.73 -2.15
CA LEU A 103 6.12 -3.32 -2.30
C LEU A 103 5.94 -1.86 -1.88
N THR A 104 5.38 -1.07 -2.76
CA THR A 104 5.11 0.36 -2.52
C THR A 104 3.70 0.55 -1.98
N ASP A 105 2.68 0.07 -2.71
CA ASP A 105 1.27 0.19 -2.33
C ASP A 105 0.42 -0.81 -3.14
N ARG A 106 -0.91 -0.71 -3.03
CA ARG A 106 -1.86 -1.35 -3.93
C ARG A 106 -2.50 -0.34 -4.86
N ILE A 107 -2.74 -0.70 -6.11
CA ILE A 107 -3.39 0.16 -7.11
C ILE A 107 -4.68 0.77 -6.55
N LYS A 108 -5.53 -0.06 -5.92
CA LYS A 108 -6.81 0.37 -5.34
C LYS A 108 -6.69 1.30 -4.11
N HIS A 109 -5.49 1.48 -3.58
CA HIS A 109 -5.21 2.35 -2.42
C HIS A 109 -4.50 3.64 -2.83
N ILE A 110 -4.17 3.79 -4.12
CA ILE A 110 -3.67 5.04 -4.66
C ILE A 110 -4.79 6.07 -4.59
N ILE A 111 -4.46 7.23 -4.06
CA ILE A 111 -5.36 8.38 -3.94
C ILE A 111 -5.07 9.30 -5.11
N ILE A 112 -6.09 9.67 -5.88
CA ILE A 112 -5.93 10.55 -7.04
C ILE A 112 -6.37 11.95 -6.62
N THR A 113 -5.41 12.82 -6.33
CA THR A 113 -5.68 14.18 -5.86
C THR A 113 -5.07 15.23 -6.79
N GLY A 114 -5.91 16.07 -7.39
CA GLY A 114 -5.45 17.09 -8.35
C GLY A 114 -4.75 16.53 -9.59
N GLY A 115 -5.05 15.28 -9.97
CA GLY A 115 -4.39 14.58 -11.08
C GLY A 115 -3.10 13.85 -10.68
N GLU A 116 -2.67 13.97 -9.43
CA GLU A 116 -1.46 13.32 -8.91
C GLU A 116 -1.77 12.04 -8.15
N ASN A 117 -0.95 11.01 -8.33
CA ASN A 117 -1.05 9.74 -7.64
C ASN A 117 -0.33 9.80 -6.28
N VAL A 118 -1.07 9.55 -5.20
CA VAL A 118 -0.54 9.53 -3.84
C VAL A 118 -0.66 8.13 -3.26
N SER A 119 0.48 7.54 -2.87
CA SER A 119 0.49 6.30 -2.10
C SER A 119 0.03 6.55 -0.67
N ALA A 120 -1.06 5.91 -0.27
CA ALA A 120 -1.52 5.94 1.11
C ALA A 120 -0.45 5.44 2.08
N LYS A 121 0.27 4.39 1.70
CA LYS A 121 1.34 3.77 2.51
C LYS A 121 2.55 4.71 2.68
N GLU A 122 2.91 5.50 1.67
CA GLU A 122 3.97 6.51 1.79
C GLU A 122 3.61 7.54 2.86
N VAL A 123 2.38 8.04 2.85
CA VAL A 123 1.91 9.03 3.82
C VAL A 123 1.81 8.42 5.21
N GLU A 124 1.27 7.21 5.35
CA GLU A 124 1.23 6.44 6.60
C GLU A 124 2.63 6.26 7.20
N SER A 125 3.60 5.90 6.36
CA SER A 125 4.99 5.71 6.80
C SER A 125 5.58 6.98 7.41
N VAL A 126 5.27 8.14 6.85
CA VAL A 126 5.73 9.44 7.38
C VAL A 126 5.00 9.80 8.69
N ILE A 127 3.68 9.59 8.76
CA ILE A 127 2.91 9.86 9.99
C ILE A 127 3.39 8.98 11.13
N ASN A 128 3.66 7.71 10.87
CA ASN A 128 4.10 6.74 11.87
C ASN A 128 5.52 6.99 12.41
N LEU A 129 6.31 7.89 11.78
CA LEU A 129 7.59 8.36 12.34
C LEU A 129 7.42 9.34 13.51
N VAL A 130 6.23 9.91 13.68
CA VAL A 130 6.01 10.89 14.76
C VAL A 130 5.93 10.17 16.09
N ASP A 131 6.77 10.58 17.04
CA ASP A 131 6.67 10.04 18.39
C ASP A 131 5.30 10.38 19.00
N GLY A 132 4.67 9.38 19.61
CA GLY A 132 3.29 9.49 20.11
C GLY A 132 2.22 8.99 19.13
N VAL A 133 2.54 8.67 17.88
CA VAL A 133 1.66 7.92 16.96
C VAL A 133 1.86 6.42 17.20
N LEU A 134 0.77 5.70 17.43
CA LEU A 134 0.77 4.24 17.53
C LEU A 134 0.63 3.61 16.15
N GLU A 135 -0.38 4.01 15.41
CA GLU A 135 -0.65 3.59 14.04
C GLU A 135 -1.49 4.65 13.29
N SER A 136 -1.45 4.60 11.96
CA SER A 136 -2.28 5.45 11.12
C SER A 136 -2.83 4.71 9.92
N SER A 137 -3.93 5.22 9.38
CA SER A 137 -4.49 4.78 8.12
C SER A 137 -4.88 5.97 7.27
N VAL A 138 -4.37 6.02 6.04
CA VAL A 138 -4.58 7.10 5.08
C VAL A 138 -5.51 6.63 3.97
N VAL A 139 -6.48 7.46 3.61
CA VAL A 139 -7.44 7.19 2.55
C VAL A 139 -7.72 8.46 1.74
N GLY A 140 -8.18 8.28 0.49
CA GLY A 140 -8.80 9.34 -0.31
C GLY A 140 -10.29 9.39 -0.04
N ILE A 141 -10.82 10.58 0.19
CA ILE A 141 -12.27 10.80 0.23
C ILE A 141 -12.65 11.80 -0.87
N PRO A 142 -13.86 11.71 -1.44
CA PRO A 142 -14.28 12.61 -2.52
C PRO A 142 -14.13 14.09 -2.14
N ASP A 143 -13.68 14.89 -3.11
CA ASP A 143 -13.49 16.33 -2.97
C ASP A 143 -13.79 17.01 -4.31
N GLU A 144 -14.66 18.03 -4.31
CA GLU A 144 -15.11 18.72 -5.54
C GLU A 144 -13.97 19.37 -6.31
N LYS A 145 -12.96 19.88 -5.60
CA LYS A 145 -11.84 20.61 -6.21
C LYS A 145 -10.73 19.67 -6.69
N TRP A 146 -10.44 18.63 -5.93
CA TRP A 146 -9.27 17.80 -6.12
C TRP A 146 -9.57 16.39 -6.65
N GLY A 147 -10.87 16.03 -6.84
CA GLY A 147 -11.32 14.67 -7.10
C GLY A 147 -11.33 13.85 -5.81
N GLU A 148 -10.15 13.65 -5.23
CA GLU A 148 -10.02 13.11 -3.87
C GLU A 148 -9.11 14.01 -3.04
N LYS A 149 -9.39 14.09 -1.73
CA LYS A 149 -8.48 14.67 -0.75
C LYS A 149 -7.87 13.59 0.15
N VAL A 150 -6.59 13.72 0.43
CA VAL A 150 -5.88 12.83 1.34
C VAL A 150 -6.29 13.13 2.77
N VAL A 151 -6.75 12.09 3.50
CA VAL A 151 -7.10 12.20 4.92
C VAL A 151 -6.49 11.05 5.73
N ALA A 152 -6.25 11.26 7.01
CA ALA A 152 -5.61 10.28 7.89
C ALA A 152 -6.38 10.08 9.20
N ALA A 153 -6.74 8.84 9.50
CA ALA A 153 -7.13 8.41 10.83
C ALA A 153 -5.89 7.97 11.61
N VAL A 154 -5.72 8.45 12.84
CA VAL A 154 -4.49 8.25 13.63
C VAL A 154 -4.85 7.78 15.03
N VAL A 155 -4.22 6.70 15.49
CA VAL A 155 -4.27 6.23 16.87
C VAL A 155 -3.05 6.77 17.60
N LYS A 156 -3.28 7.43 18.74
CA LYS A 156 -2.20 7.94 19.59
C LYS A 156 -1.72 6.88 20.57
N LYS A 157 -0.44 6.90 20.89
CA LYS A 157 0.08 6.18 22.06
C LYS A 157 -0.52 6.77 23.33
N GLY A 158 -0.72 5.95 24.35
CA GLY A 158 -1.29 6.41 25.61
C GLY A 158 -0.52 7.61 26.20
N GLY A 159 -1.25 8.67 26.58
CA GLY A 159 -0.68 9.89 27.14
C GLY A 159 -0.04 10.86 26.13
N ALA A 160 -0.01 10.53 24.84
CA ALA A 160 0.56 11.43 23.84
C ALA A 160 -0.32 12.67 23.60
N ASN A 161 0.31 13.85 23.69
CA ASN A 161 -0.32 15.12 23.39
C ASN A 161 0.06 15.56 21.96
N LEU A 162 -0.73 15.12 20.98
CA LEU A 162 -0.55 15.43 19.56
C LEU A 162 -1.78 16.15 19.03
N SER A 163 -1.55 17.15 18.19
CA SER A 163 -2.61 17.85 17.47
C SER A 163 -2.54 17.53 15.96
N PRO A 164 -3.67 17.63 15.23
CA PRO A 164 -3.69 17.46 13.76
C PRO A 164 -2.74 18.44 13.06
N LYS A 165 -2.61 19.67 13.56
CA LYS A 165 -1.73 20.71 12.99
C LYS A 165 -0.26 20.32 13.09
N GLU A 166 0.18 19.75 14.21
CA GLU A 166 1.56 19.27 14.39
C GLU A 166 1.88 18.14 13.43
N LEU A 167 0.98 17.17 13.26
CA LEU A 167 1.13 16.09 12.30
C LEU A 167 1.19 16.60 10.84
N GLN A 168 0.30 17.54 10.49
CA GLN A 168 0.34 18.17 9.17
C GLN A 168 1.65 18.92 8.93
N ALA A 169 2.14 19.67 9.90
CA ALA A 169 3.41 20.39 9.81
C ALA A 169 4.61 19.41 9.66
N PHE A 170 4.55 18.26 10.33
CA PHE A 170 5.56 17.21 10.21
C PHE A 170 5.55 16.59 8.80
N CYS A 171 4.37 16.29 8.26
CA CYS A 171 4.19 15.77 6.91
C CYS A 171 4.72 16.77 5.85
N LYS A 172 4.38 18.05 5.96
CA LYS A 172 4.82 19.09 5.02
C LYS A 172 6.35 19.24 4.89
N LYS A 173 7.09 18.86 5.92
CA LYS A 173 8.57 18.87 5.89
C LYS A 173 9.18 17.68 5.14
N ARG A 174 8.38 16.65 4.82
CA ARG A 174 8.85 15.34 4.31
C ARG A 174 8.14 14.87 3.05
N LEU A 175 6.97 15.41 2.78
CA LEU A 175 6.13 15.09 1.64
C LEU A 175 5.86 16.35 0.82
N HIS A 176 5.60 16.16 -0.47
CA HIS A 176 5.06 17.23 -1.30
C HIS A 176 3.68 17.68 -0.79
N ASP A 177 3.33 18.95 -1.00
CA ASP A 177 2.10 19.54 -0.46
C ASP A 177 0.81 18.79 -0.81
N TRP A 178 0.73 18.23 -2.03
CA TRP A 178 -0.45 17.47 -2.45
C TRP A 178 -0.57 16.10 -1.76
N LYS A 179 0.55 15.52 -1.28
CA LYS A 179 0.57 14.27 -0.50
C LYS A 179 0.18 14.49 0.97
N CYS A 180 0.28 15.73 1.46
CA CYS A 180 0.01 16.01 2.86
C CYS A 180 -1.48 15.87 3.18
N PRO A 181 -1.84 15.15 4.27
CA PRO A 181 -3.23 15.01 4.68
C PRO A 181 -3.91 16.37 4.91
N LYS A 182 -5.05 16.58 4.26
CA LYS A 182 -5.87 17.80 4.43
C LYS A 182 -6.77 17.69 5.66
N GLY A 183 -7.10 16.47 6.08
CA GLY A 183 -7.84 16.18 7.32
C GLY A 183 -7.12 15.10 8.11
N ILE A 184 -7.00 15.30 9.42
CA ILE A 184 -6.48 14.28 10.36
C ILE A 184 -7.45 14.22 11.53
N ILE A 185 -7.89 13.01 11.84
CA ILE A 185 -8.72 12.73 13.02
C ILE A 185 -8.00 11.74 13.93
N PHE A 186 -8.22 11.86 15.21
CA PHE A 186 -7.75 10.89 16.18
C PHE A 186 -8.88 9.91 16.51
N VAL A 187 -8.55 8.64 16.46
CA VAL A 187 -9.48 7.53 16.75
C VAL A 187 -8.88 6.63 17.84
N GLU A 188 -9.73 5.89 18.53
CA GLU A 188 -9.27 4.92 19.53
C GLU A 188 -8.60 3.71 18.86
N GLU A 189 -9.17 3.26 17.72
CA GLU A 189 -8.62 2.15 16.92
C GLU A 189 -8.88 2.34 15.44
N ILE A 190 -8.02 1.76 14.59
CA ILE A 190 -8.25 1.65 13.14
C ILE A 190 -9.11 0.42 12.86
N PRO A 191 -10.22 0.54 12.08
CA PRO A 191 -11.03 -0.61 11.68
C PRO A 191 -10.22 -1.70 11.00
N LYS A 192 -10.28 -2.93 11.52
CA LYS A 192 -9.57 -4.10 11.01
C LYS A 192 -10.51 -5.31 10.93
N ASN A 193 -10.23 -6.20 9.98
CA ASN A 193 -10.89 -7.50 9.95
C ASN A 193 -10.34 -8.44 11.04
N THR A 194 -10.92 -9.64 11.16
CA THR A 194 -10.51 -10.67 12.13
C THR A 194 -9.05 -11.13 11.99
N MET A 195 -8.43 -10.89 10.83
CA MET A 195 -7.02 -11.20 10.56
C MET A 195 -6.08 -10.01 10.81
N GLY A 196 -6.60 -8.89 11.36
CA GLY A 196 -5.81 -7.69 11.63
C GLY A 196 -5.56 -6.79 10.41
N LYS A 197 -6.17 -7.07 9.25
CA LYS A 197 -6.02 -6.24 8.05
C LYS A 197 -6.94 -5.02 8.12
N VAL A 198 -6.38 -3.84 7.89
CA VAL A 198 -7.12 -2.57 7.86
C VAL A 198 -8.21 -2.57 6.79
N LEU A 199 -9.40 -2.17 7.18
CA LEU A 199 -10.58 -2.02 6.32
C LEU A 199 -10.68 -0.56 5.84
N LYS A 200 -10.00 -0.22 4.74
CA LYS A 200 -9.91 1.15 4.21
C LYS A 200 -11.29 1.79 3.96
N GLU A 201 -12.27 1.03 3.50
CA GLU A 201 -13.63 1.54 3.27
C GLU A 201 -14.33 1.94 4.59
N ASP A 202 -14.07 1.23 5.68
CA ASP A 202 -14.60 1.62 6.99
C ASP A 202 -13.87 2.85 7.56
N VAL A 203 -12.57 2.99 7.26
CA VAL A 203 -11.84 4.23 7.57
C VAL A 203 -12.44 5.42 6.82
N LYS A 204 -12.83 5.29 5.54
CA LYS A 204 -13.49 6.35 4.78
C LYS A 204 -14.84 6.78 5.41
N LYS A 205 -15.60 5.83 5.97
CA LYS A 205 -16.89 6.12 6.64
C LYS A 205 -16.72 7.05 7.84
N ILE A 206 -15.66 6.88 8.64
CA ILE A 206 -15.39 7.75 9.80
C ILE A 206 -15.36 9.22 9.37
N PHE A 207 -14.76 9.53 8.21
CA PHE A 207 -14.69 10.91 7.71
C PHE A 207 -16.00 11.44 7.14
N LYS A 208 -16.90 10.57 6.70
CA LYS A 208 -18.24 10.96 6.25
C LYS A 208 -19.13 11.34 7.44
N ASP A 209 -19.04 10.56 8.52
CA ASP A 209 -19.85 10.77 9.73
C ASP A 209 -19.45 12.05 10.49
N GLU A 210 -18.17 12.44 10.44
CA GLU A 210 -17.68 13.70 11.04
C GLU A 210 -17.94 14.94 10.16
N ASN A 211 -18.31 14.78 8.88
CA ASN A 211 -18.63 15.87 7.96
C ASN A 211 -19.94 15.58 7.20
N PRO A 212 -21.11 15.66 7.86
CA PRO A 212 -22.41 15.32 7.25
C PRO A 212 -22.89 16.31 6.18
N CYS A 213 -22.11 17.32 5.79
CA CYS A 213 -22.46 18.37 4.83
C CYS A 213 -21.66 18.28 3.51
N ALA A 214 -21.27 17.09 3.07
CA ALA A 214 -20.69 16.88 1.74
C ALA A 214 -21.59 15.93 0.94
N GLU A 215 -22.84 16.37 0.67
CA GLU A 215 -23.69 15.90 -0.41
C GLU A 215 -23.85 16.98 -1.48
#